data_3dbebf10fcd7d6b8b98a513d12502079
#
_entry.id   3dbebf10fcd7d6b8b98a513d12502079
#
_cell.length_a   1.000
_cell.length_b   1.000
_cell.length_c   1.000
_cell.angle_alpha   90.00
_cell.angle_beta   90.00
_cell.angle_gamma   90.00
#
_symmetry.space_group_name_H-M   'P 1'
#
loop_
_entity.id
_entity.type
_entity.pdbx_description
1 polymer ?
#
loop_
_entity_poly.entity_id
_entity_poly.type
_entity_poly.pdbx_seq_one_letter_code
_entity_poly.pdbx_strand_id
1 'polypeptide(L)'
;IEAVDPSEIYHISKILYHWRCHEDSTAENPESKTYAFEAGKRAIEAHYERTGIHAEVYQGEFLGLYRTRFIRDHDPLISIVIPNKDHIEDLKRCMDSIDKKSTYQNYEYIIVENNSTDEKTFQYYKELEASNPKAHVVYWDREFNYSAINNYGASFAKGEYLLLLNNDTEIINPDCLEELLGYCMRSDVGAVGARMYYEDDTIQHAGVVIGFGGIAGHCFVLQPRGTTGYCHRIICAQDYS
;
A
#
# COMPACT_ATOMS: atom_id res chain seq x y z
N ILE A 1 -1.77 -26.81 1.74
CA ILE A 1 -0.57 -26.12 2.26
C ILE A 1 -0.65 -26.06 3.78
N GLU A 2 -1.75 -25.58 4.38
CA GLU A 2 -1.93 -25.49 5.85
C GLU A 2 -1.65 -26.80 6.64
N ALA A 3 -1.82 -27.95 6.01
CA ALA A 3 -1.74 -29.28 6.64
C ALA A 3 -0.32 -29.88 6.62
N VAL A 4 0.66 -29.16 6.06
CA VAL A 4 2.04 -29.64 5.91
C VAL A 4 3.03 -28.61 6.46
N ASP A 5 4.16 -29.09 6.97
CA ASP A 5 5.24 -28.22 7.38
C ASP A 5 5.85 -27.53 6.15
N PRO A 6 6.16 -26.21 6.20
CA PRO A 6 6.81 -25.51 5.09
C PRO A 6 8.09 -26.18 4.57
N SER A 7 8.83 -26.87 5.44
CA SER A 7 10.04 -27.62 5.06
C SER A 7 9.74 -28.85 4.19
N GLU A 8 8.50 -29.33 4.16
CA GLU A 8 8.06 -30.44 3.33
C GLU A 8 7.58 -30.00 1.93
N ILE A 9 7.53 -28.69 1.69
CA ILE A 9 7.14 -28.10 0.42
C ILE A 9 8.38 -27.91 -0.46
N TYR A 10 8.41 -28.61 -1.61
CA TYR A 10 9.51 -28.50 -2.55
C TYR A 10 9.06 -27.83 -3.85
N HIS A 11 9.69 -26.72 -4.21
CA HIS A 11 9.43 -26.01 -5.45
C HIS A 11 10.37 -26.53 -6.57
N ILE A 12 9.78 -27.05 -7.63
CA ILE A 12 10.51 -27.46 -8.83
C ILE A 12 10.53 -26.29 -9.83
N SER A 13 11.68 -25.64 -9.98
CA SER A 13 11.86 -24.47 -10.86
C SER A 13 12.00 -24.84 -12.35
N LYS A 14 11.17 -25.76 -12.82
CA LYS A 14 11.15 -26.21 -14.22
C LYS A 14 9.71 -26.29 -14.73
N ILE A 15 9.51 -26.00 -16.02
CA ILE A 15 8.22 -26.20 -16.69
C ILE A 15 8.08 -27.69 -17.00
N LEU A 16 7.31 -28.41 -16.18
CA LEU A 16 7.10 -29.85 -16.31
C LEU A 16 5.67 -30.23 -16.71
N TYR A 17 4.77 -29.26 -16.77
CA TYR A 17 3.36 -29.48 -17.06
C TYR A 17 2.87 -28.48 -18.10
N HIS A 18 2.11 -28.97 -19.08
CA HIS A 18 1.42 -28.18 -20.09
C HIS A 18 -0.09 -28.38 -19.94
N TRP A 19 -0.80 -27.30 -19.64
CA TRP A 19 -2.26 -27.34 -19.56
C TRP A 19 -2.85 -27.26 -20.97
N ARG A 20 -3.58 -28.31 -21.38
CA ARG A 20 -4.26 -28.31 -22.67
C ARG A 20 -5.51 -27.44 -22.60
N CYS A 21 -5.54 -26.40 -23.44
CA CYS A 21 -6.72 -25.56 -23.63
C CYS A 21 -7.71 -26.27 -24.62
N HIS A 22 -8.97 -26.16 -24.33
CA HIS A 22 -10.09 -26.57 -25.20
C HIS A 22 -11.34 -25.78 -24.78
N GLU A 23 -12.37 -25.72 -25.64
CA GLU A 23 -13.55 -24.85 -25.48
C GLU A 23 -14.25 -24.97 -24.11
N ASP A 24 -14.27 -26.14 -23.48
CA ASP A 24 -14.87 -26.39 -22.17
C ASP A 24 -13.86 -26.24 -21.02
N SER A 25 -12.65 -25.77 -21.29
CA SER A 25 -11.60 -25.58 -20.28
C SER A 25 -11.71 -24.19 -19.67
N THR A 26 -11.53 -24.09 -18.36
CA THR A 26 -11.47 -22.81 -17.65
C THR A 26 -10.29 -21.92 -18.09
N ALA A 27 -9.29 -22.50 -18.76
CA ALA A 27 -8.17 -21.76 -19.32
C ALA A 27 -8.56 -20.97 -20.58
N GLU A 28 -9.54 -21.46 -21.37
CA GLU A 28 -10.03 -20.79 -22.58
C GLU A 28 -11.34 -20.04 -22.32
N ASN A 29 -12.22 -20.64 -21.53
CA ASN A 29 -13.51 -20.06 -21.15
C ASN A 29 -13.69 -20.10 -19.62
N PRO A 30 -13.23 -19.08 -18.89
CA PRO A 30 -13.40 -19.01 -17.44
C PRO A 30 -14.86 -19.10 -16.98
N GLU A 31 -15.80 -18.61 -17.79
CA GLU A 31 -17.23 -18.60 -17.46
C GLU A 31 -17.86 -20.01 -17.53
N SER A 32 -17.21 -20.97 -18.16
CA SER A 32 -17.71 -22.35 -18.26
C SER A 32 -17.85 -23.05 -16.91
N LYS A 33 -17.13 -22.61 -15.88
CA LYS A 33 -17.08 -23.21 -14.53
C LYS A 33 -17.09 -22.18 -13.41
N THR A 34 -18.08 -21.31 -13.39
CA THR A 34 -18.21 -20.25 -12.36
C THR A 34 -18.21 -20.81 -10.94
N TYR A 35 -18.72 -22.03 -10.71
CA TYR A 35 -18.68 -22.70 -9.42
C TYR A 35 -17.25 -22.87 -8.84
N ALA A 36 -16.23 -22.94 -9.70
CA ALA A 36 -14.83 -23.07 -9.26
C ALA A 36 -14.34 -21.81 -8.58
N PHE A 37 -14.76 -20.64 -9.04
CA PHE A 37 -14.41 -19.36 -8.45
C PHE A 37 -15.12 -19.13 -7.10
N GLU A 38 -16.39 -19.51 -7.01
CA GLU A 38 -17.10 -19.53 -5.73
C GLU A 38 -16.48 -20.51 -4.73
N ALA A 39 -16.02 -21.65 -5.20
CA ALA A 39 -15.30 -22.61 -4.36
C ALA A 39 -13.95 -22.06 -3.89
N GLY A 40 -13.23 -21.32 -4.74
CA GLY A 40 -12.00 -20.63 -4.38
C GLY A 40 -12.21 -19.57 -3.29
N LYS A 41 -13.24 -18.75 -3.43
CA LYS A 41 -13.64 -17.78 -2.39
C LYS A 41 -13.91 -18.48 -1.06
N ARG A 42 -14.78 -19.50 -1.05
CA ARG A 42 -15.09 -20.27 0.18
C ARG A 42 -13.86 -20.93 0.80
N ALA A 43 -12.89 -21.36 -0.03
CA ALA A 43 -11.66 -21.96 0.48
C ALA A 43 -10.79 -20.93 1.23
N ILE A 44 -10.72 -19.69 0.76
CA ILE A 44 -10.03 -18.61 1.43
C ILE A 44 -10.76 -18.20 2.72
N GLU A 45 -12.09 -18.05 2.66
CA GLU A 45 -12.91 -17.75 3.84
C GLU A 45 -12.75 -18.81 4.94
N ALA A 46 -12.81 -20.09 4.55
CA ALA A 46 -12.60 -21.20 5.49
C ALA A 46 -11.17 -21.27 6.03
N HIS A 47 -10.15 -20.83 5.27
CA HIS A 47 -8.79 -20.66 5.78
C HIS A 47 -8.74 -19.62 6.88
N TYR A 48 -9.31 -18.43 6.65
CA TYR A 48 -9.34 -17.36 7.64
C TYR A 48 -10.08 -17.77 8.92
N GLU A 49 -11.21 -18.46 8.78
CA GLU A 49 -11.97 -19.00 9.91
C GLU A 49 -11.10 -19.96 10.75
N ARG A 50 -10.43 -20.94 10.10
CA ARG A 50 -9.57 -21.92 10.80
C ARG A 50 -8.35 -21.28 11.48
N THR A 51 -7.82 -20.22 10.91
CA THR A 51 -6.63 -19.53 11.43
C THR A 51 -6.96 -18.38 12.38
N GLY A 52 -8.26 -18.11 12.61
CA GLY A 52 -8.71 -17.02 13.47
C GLY A 52 -8.44 -15.62 12.90
N ILE A 53 -8.26 -15.52 11.57
CA ILE A 53 -8.08 -14.23 10.89
C ILE A 53 -9.44 -13.65 10.55
N HIS A 54 -9.73 -12.46 11.03
CA HIS A 54 -10.98 -11.76 10.73
C HIS A 54 -10.82 -11.00 9.40
N ALA A 55 -11.46 -11.51 8.35
CA ALA A 55 -11.39 -10.92 7.03
C ALA A 55 -12.64 -11.20 6.19
N GLU A 56 -12.91 -10.31 5.26
CA GLU A 56 -13.94 -10.46 4.23
C GLU A 56 -13.26 -10.71 2.88
N VAL A 57 -13.81 -11.65 2.10
CA VAL A 57 -13.26 -12.00 0.78
C VAL A 57 -14.23 -11.57 -0.30
N TYR A 58 -13.76 -10.77 -1.23
CA TYR A 58 -14.52 -10.27 -2.37
C TYR A 58 -13.97 -10.85 -3.67
N GLN A 59 -14.83 -11.06 -4.65
CA GLN A 59 -14.40 -11.32 -6.01
C GLN A 59 -13.65 -10.09 -6.54
N GLY A 60 -12.50 -10.31 -7.14
CA GLY A 60 -11.72 -9.26 -7.80
C GLY A 60 -12.28 -8.89 -9.18
N GLU A 61 -11.56 -8.05 -9.90
CA GLU A 61 -11.95 -7.58 -11.25
C GLU A 61 -12.03 -8.74 -12.25
N PHE A 62 -11.16 -9.76 -12.11
CA PHE A 62 -11.15 -10.93 -12.97
C PHE A 62 -11.55 -12.18 -12.18
N LEU A 63 -12.20 -13.12 -12.87
CA LEU A 63 -12.56 -14.41 -12.27
C LEU A 63 -11.35 -15.17 -11.75
N GLY A 64 -11.43 -15.66 -10.52
CA GLY A 64 -10.34 -16.35 -9.85
C GLY A 64 -9.34 -15.44 -9.14
N LEU A 65 -9.54 -14.14 -9.18
CA LEU A 65 -8.84 -13.18 -8.31
C LEU A 65 -9.74 -12.74 -7.17
N TYR A 66 -9.18 -12.65 -6.00
CA TYR A 66 -9.91 -12.28 -4.80
C TYR A 66 -9.22 -11.11 -4.10
N ARG A 67 -10.02 -10.19 -3.57
CA ARG A 67 -9.57 -9.13 -2.67
C ARG A 67 -9.95 -9.53 -1.25
N THR A 68 -8.99 -9.50 -0.36
CA THR A 68 -9.23 -9.66 1.08
C THR A 68 -9.22 -8.31 1.75
N ARG A 69 -10.26 -8.02 2.53
CA ARG A 69 -10.31 -6.89 3.46
C ARG A 69 -10.18 -7.43 4.88
N PHE A 70 -9.07 -7.10 5.54
CA PHE A 70 -8.87 -7.48 6.93
C PHE A 70 -9.71 -6.59 7.84
N ILE A 71 -10.48 -7.22 8.72
CA ILE A 71 -11.35 -6.53 9.68
C ILE A 71 -10.51 -6.18 10.91
N ARG A 72 -10.44 -4.90 11.19
CA ARG A 72 -9.75 -4.38 12.38
C ARG A 72 -10.66 -4.49 13.59
N ASP A 73 -10.09 -4.77 14.75
CA ASP A 73 -10.77 -4.80 16.04
C ASP A 73 -10.83 -3.42 16.70
N HIS A 74 -9.95 -2.51 16.27
CA HIS A 74 -9.91 -1.11 16.70
C HIS A 74 -9.30 -0.23 15.60
N ASP A 75 -9.36 1.07 15.78
CA ASP A 75 -8.78 2.07 14.88
C ASP A 75 -7.58 2.74 15.58
N PRO A 76 -6.35 2.20 15.45
CA PRO A 76 -5.16 2.76 16.07
C PRO A 76 -4.77 4.10 15.45
N LEU A 77 -4.07 4.96 16.19
CA LEU A 77 -3.54 6.21 15.66
C LEU A 77 -2.46 5.93 14.60
N ILE A 78 -2.58 6.57 13.43
CA ILE A 78 -1.54 6.58 12.38
C ILE A 78 -0.80 7.91 12.45
N SER A 79 0.52 7.88 12.61
CA SER A 79 1.36 9.09 12.45
C SER A 79 1.87 9.16 11.01
N ILE A 80 1.43 10.17 10.28
CA ILE A 80 1.81 10.43 8.89
C ILE A 80 3.03 11.35 8.90
N VAL A 81 4.19 10.81 8.56
CA VAL A 81 5.47 11.54 8.54
C VAL A 81 5.72 12.06 7.14
N ILE A 82 5.81 13.38 6.99
CA ILE A 82 5.97 14.05 5.69
C ILE A 82 7.19 14.97 5.73
N PRO A 83 8.34 14.58 5.16
CA PRO A 83 9.43 15.50 4.91
C PRO A 83 9.01 16.60 3.93
N ASN A 84 9.32 17.85 4.25
CA ASN A 84 9.01 18.98 3.39
C ASN A 84 10.15 20.00 3.35
N LYS A 85 10.35 20.59 2.19
CA LYS A 85 11.23 21.71 1.97
C LYS A 85 10.59 22.66 0.97
N ASP A 86 10.25 23.88 1.42
CA ASP A 86 9.50 24.84 0.60
C ASP A 86 8.15 24.24 0.09
N HIS A 87 7.90 24.03 -1.13
CA HIS A 87 6.79 23.28 -1.76
C HIS A 87 5.46 23.22 -0.99
N ILE A 88 4.99 24.36 -0.44
CA ILE A 88 3.79 24.42 0.40
C ILE A 88 2.50 24.02 -0.36
N GLU A 89 2.45 24.27 -1.66
CA GLU A 89 1.26 23.92 -2.45
C GLU A 89 1.14 22.40 -2.64
N ASP A 90 2.26 21.70 -2.79
CA ASP A 90 2.29 20.24 -2.84
C ASP A 90 1.89 19.65 -1.48
N LEU A 91 2.48 20.15 -0.39
CA LEU A 91 2.13 19.74 0.96
C LEU A 91 0.64 19.94 1.27
N LYS A 92 0.07 21.13 0.91
CA LYS A 92 -1.37 21.39 1.05
C LYS A 92 -2.21 20.38 0.29
N ARG A 93 -1.88 20.13 -0.98
CA ARG A 93 -2.60 19.19 -1.83
C ARG A 93 -2.55 17.77 -1.26
N CYS A 94 -1.39 17.36 -0.76
CA CYS A 94 -1.20 16.07 -0.10
C CYS A 94 -2.11 15.94 1.13
N MET A 95 -2.01 16.87 2.09
CA MET A 95 -2.83 16.85 3.32
C MET A 95 -4.32 16.99 3.01
N ASP A 96 -4.70 17.92 2.15
CA ASP A 96 -6.08 18.12 1.71
C ASP A 96 -6.69 16.86 1.09
N SER A 97 -5.89 16.08 0.35
CA SER A 97 -6.36 14.84 -0.25
C SER A 97 -6.73 13.80 0.81
N ILE A 98 -5.98 13.76 1.90
CA ILE A 98 -6.25 12.87 3.04
C ILE A 98 -7.43 13.38 3.84
N ASP A 99 -7.42 14.66 4.23
CA ASP A 99 -8.46 15.26 5.07
C ASP A 99 -9.85 15.24 4.41
N LYS A 100 -9.91 15.39 3.07
CA LYS A 100 -11.16 15.45 2.31
C LYS A 100 -11.66 14.09 1.83
N LYS A 101 -10.74 13.15 1.51
CA LYS A 101 -11.12 11.88 0.89
C LYS A 101 -11.11 10.71 1.87
N SER A 102 -10.18 10.68 2.85
CA SER A 102 -10.03 9.51 3.71
C SER A 102 -11.25 9.24 4.58
N THR A 103 -11.69 8.01 4.56
CA THR A 103 -12.70 7.49 5.48
C THR A 103 -12.10 7.20 6.87
N TYR A 104 -10.80 6.97 6.96
CA TYR A 104 -10.08 6.84 8.22
C TYR A 104 -9.79 8.21 8.84
N GLN A 105 -10.12 8.40 10.13
CA GLN A 105 -10.03 9.70 10.78
C GLN A 105 -9.05 9.77 11.94
N ASN A 106 -8.52 8.62 12.42
CA ASN A 106 -7.60 8.61 13.56
C ASN A 106 -6.14 8.68 13.11
N TYR A 107 -5.70 9.86 12.68
CA TYR A 107 -4.33 10.14 12.28
C TYR A 107 -3.84 11.50 12.77
N GLU A 108 -2.51 11.64 12.82
CA GLU A 108 -1.82 12.91 13.02
C GLU A 108 -0.78 13.12 11.90
N TYR A 109 -0.35 14.35 11.69
CA TYR A 109 0.71 14.71 10.76
C TYR A 109 1.96 15.14 11.52
N ILE A 110 3.10 14.61 11.13
CA ILE A 110 4.43 15.05 11.54
C ILE A 110 5.13 15.60 10.30
N ILE A 111 5.07 16.91 10.14
CA ILE A 111 5.75 17.59 9.03
C ILE A 111 7.20 17.82 9.44
N VAL A 112 8.14 17.24 8.68
CA VAL A 112 9.57 17.40 8.97
C VAL A 112 10.14 18.43 8.02
N GLU A 113 10.28 19.66 8.54
CA GLU A 113 10.88 20.78 7.83
C GLU A 113 12.37 20.52 7.60
N ASN A 114 12.85 20.66 6.36
CA ASN A 114 14.25 20.43 6.00
C ASN A 114 14.89 21.61 5.26
N ASN A 115 15.33 22.63 6.00
CA ASN A 115 16.09 23.75 5.45
C ASN A 115 15.37 24.50 4.32
N SER A 116 14.09 24.82 4.52
CA SER A 116 13.34 25.74 3.66
C SER A 116 13.97 27.13 3.65
N THR A 117 13.80 27.83 2.54
CA THR A 117 14.37 29.17 2.34
C THR A 117 13.31 30.24 2.10
N ASP A 118 12.08 29.85 1.76
CA ASP A 118 10.97 30.79 1.56
C ASP A 118 10.28 31.10 2.90
N GLU A 119 10.23 32.36 3.29
CA GLU A 119 9.53 32.82 4.50
C GLU A 119 8.04 32.43 4.53
N LYS A 120 7.40 32.31 3.36
CA LYS A 120 6.00 31.85 3.25
C LYS A 120 5.83 30.44 3.79
N THR A 121 6.83 29.59 3.66
CA THR A 121 6.81 28.24 4.21
C THR A 121 6.67 28.25 5.72
N PHE A 122 7.47 29.07 6.41
CA PHE A 122 7.41 29.18 7.86
C PHE A 122 6.13 29.88 8.37
N GLN A 123 5.60 30.82 7.59
CA GLN A 123 4.29 31.40 7.88
C GLN A 123 3.19 30.35 7.76
N TYR A 124 3.21 29.58 6.69
CA TYR A 124 2.25 28.50 6.48
C TYR A 124 2.28 27.45 7.60
N TYR A 125 3.46 27.05 8.07
CA TYR A 125 3.58 26.11 9.19
C TYR A 125 2.93 26.64 10.47
N LYS A 126 3.11 27.92 10.79
CA LYS A 126 2.46 28.54 11.94
C LYS A 126 0.93 28.57 11.82
N GLU A 127 0.43 28.88 10.62
CA GLU A 127 -1.00 28.87 10.34
C GLU A 127 -1.57 27.45 10.40
N LEU A 128 -0.84 26.47 9.87
CA LEU A 128 -1.20 25.06 9.89
C LEU A 128 -1.35 24.53 11.32
N GLU A 129 -0.34 24.73 12.17
CA GLU A 129 -0.39 24.29 13.57
C GLU A 129 -1.47 25.00 14.38
N ALA A 130 -1.76 26.26 14.07
CA ALA A 130 -2.82 27.00 14.71
C ALA A 130 -4.25 26.55 14.32
N SER A 131 -4.41 26.09 13.08
CA SER A 131 -5.70 25.73 12.50
C SER A 131 -6.01 24.22 12.52
N ASN A 132 -4.98 23.38 12.49
CA ASN A 132 -5.10 21.92 12.45
C ASN A 132 -4.43 21.28 13.68
N PRO A 133 -5.21 20.87 14.70
CA PRO A 133 -4.65 20.27 15.92
C PRO A 133 -4.00 18.87 15.69
N LYS A 134 -4.19 18.28 14.52
CA LYS A 134 -3.54 17.02 14.13
C LYS A 134 -2.15 17.25 13.54
N ALA A 135 -1.77 18.48 13.19
CA ALA A 135 -0.51 18.78 12.51
C ALA A 135 0.55 19.32 13.50
N HIS A 136 1.75 18.75 13.40
CA HIS A 136 2.93 19.14 14.17
C HIS A 136 4.10 19.33 13.23
N VAL A 137 4.82 20.46 13.36
CA VAL A 137 6.01 20.74 12.55
C VAL A 137 7.26 20.55 13.41
N VAL A 138 8.18 19.75 12.92
CA VAL A 138 9.48 19.49 13.54
C VAL A 138 10.60 19.84 12.57
N TYR A 139 11.74 20.29 13.08
CA TYR A 139 12.80 20.92 12.28
C TYR A 139 14.05 20.04 12.21
N TRP A 140 14.42 19.62 11.00
CA TRP A 140 15.65 18.90 10.68
C TRP A 140 16.64 19.85 10.02
N ASP A 141 17.61 20.32 10.77
CA ASP A 141 18.62 21.32 10.40
C ASP A 141 19.88 20.74 9.75
N ARG A 142 19.85 19.45 9.36
CA ARG A 142 20.98 18.75 8.75
C ARG A 142 20.78 18.60 7.25
N GLU A 143 21.81 18.11 6.57
CA GLU A 143 21.70 17.73 5.17
C GLU A 143 20.59 16.69 4.96
N PHE A 144 19.97 16.73 3.78
CA PHE A 144 18.91 15.80 3.43
C PHE A 144 19.46 14.36 3.37
N ASN A 145 18.86 13.51 4.15
CA ASN A 145 19.02 12.06 4.06
C ASN A 145 17.65 11.44 4.34
N TYR A 146 17.08 10.77 3.35
CA TYR A 146 15.71 10.27 3.41
C TYR A 146 15.45 9.39 4.63
N SER A 147 16.34 8.43 4.91
CA SER A 147 16.16 7.54 6.05
C SER A 147 16.30 8.29 7.38
N ALA A 148 17.27 9.18 7.49
CA ALA A 148 17.52 9.92 8.72
C ALA A 148 16.39 10.91 9.05
N ILE A 149 15.87 11.63 8.04
CA ILE A 149 14.77 12.58 8.24
C ILE A 149 13.46 11.88 8.61
N ASN A 150 13.15 10.74 7.99
CA ASN A 150 11.99 9.95 8.37
C ASN A 150 12.13 9.35 9.77
N ASN A 151 13.30 8.82 10.14
CA ASN A 151 13.56 8.34 11.50
C ASN A 151 13.44 9.47 12.55
N TYR A 152 13.89 10.68 12.20
CA TYR A 152 13.72 11.85 13.06
C TYR A 152 12.24 12.19 13.23
N GLY A 153 11.47 12.29 12.12
CA GLY A 153 10.04 12.53 12.19
C GLY A 153 9.30 11.47 13.00
N ALA A 154 9.64 10.19 12.79
CA ALA A 154 9.07 9.08 13.53
C ALA A 154 9.31 9.15 15.05
N SER A 155 10.39 9.82 15.50
CA SER A 155 10.66 10.00 16.94
C SER A 155 9.66 10.93 17.66
N PHE A 156 8.88 11.69 16.93
CA PHE A 156 7.78 12.53 17.43
C PHE A 156 6.40 11.90 17.30
N ALA A 157 6.32 10.77 16.60
CA ALA A 157 5.09 10.05 16.37
C ALA A 157 4.48 9.52 17.67
N LYS A 158 3.16 9.63 17.81
CA LYS A 158 2.37 9.08 18.92
C LYS A 158 1.56 7.87 18.48
N GLY A 159 1.45 7.67 17.15
CA GLY A 159 0.71 6.58 16.56
C GLY A 159 1.40 5.24 16.71
N GLU A 160 0.61 4.20 16.78
CA GLU A 160 1.08 2.82 16.77
C GLU A 160 1.63 2.42 15.40
N TYR A 161 1.11 3.05 14.35
CA TYR A 161 1.52 2.83 12.96
C TYR A 161 2.08 4.11 12.35
N LEU A 162 3.08 3.94 11.49
CA LEU A 162 3.71 5.03 10.76
C LEU A 162 3.36 4.95 9.27
N LEU A 163 2.94 6.07 8.69
CA LEU A 163 2.88 6.24 7.24
C LEU A 163 3.98 7.21 6.81
N LEU A 164 4.99 6.72 6.12
CA LEU A 164 6.04 7.56 5.51
C LEU A 164 5.53 8.03 4.16
N LEU A 165 5.29 9.33 4.01
CA LEU A 165 4.61 9.88 2.84
C LEU A 165 5.41 11.05 2.26
N ASN A 166 5.57 11.10 0.95
CA ASN A 166 6.12 12.27 0.29
C ASN A 166 5.07 13.39 0.22
N ASN A 167 5.54 14.64 0.25
CA ASN A 167 4.68 15.83 0.22
C ASN A 167 3.97 16.06 -1.12
N ASP A 168 4.39 15.40 -2.20
CA ASP A 168 3.88 15.50 -3.57
C ASP A 168 2.90 14.37 -3.95
N THR A 169 2.32 13.70 -2.97
CA THR A 169 1.40 12.59 -3.19
C THR A 169 -0.05 12.98 -2.90
N GLU A 170 -0.99 12.35 -3.60
CA GLU A 170 -2.43 12.43 -3.31
C GLU A 170 -3.03 11.04 -3.17
N ILE A 171 -3.85 10.82 -2.15
CA ILE A 171 -4.64 9.59 -2.09
C ILE A 171 -5.74 9.62 -3.14
N ILE A 172 -5.95 8.48 -3.81
CA ILE A 172 -6.98 8.33 -4.84
C ILE A 172 -8.24 7.72 -4.22
N ASN A 173 -8.06 6.61 -3.50
CA ASN A 173 -9.15 5.84 -2.90
C ASN A 173 -9.46 6.32 -1.48
N PRO A 174 -10.74 6.54 -1.12
CA PRO A 174 -11.12 6.97 0.23
C PRO A 174 -10.70 5.99 1.33
N ASP A 175 -10.71 4.70 1.04
CA ASP A 175 -10.35 3.60 1.95
C ASP A 175 -8.85 3.26 1.95
N CYS A 176 -7.99 4.14 1.40
CA CYS A 176 -6.56 3.87 1.24
C CYS A 176 -5.87 3.58 2.58
N LEU A 177 -6.13 4.39 3.61
CA LEU A 177 -5.51 4.21 4.93
C LEU A 177 -6.00 2.93 5.61
N GLU A 178 -7.29 2.61 5.49
CA GLU A 178 -7.86 1.37 6.02
C GLU A 178 -7.27 0.12 5.36
N GLU A 179 -7.12 0.16 4.04
CA GLU A 179 -6.54 -0.96 3.30
C GLU A 179 -5.08 -1.21 3.71
N LEU A 180 -4.25 -0.17 3.72
CA LEU A 180 -2.86 -0.29 4.16
C LEU A 180 -2.77 -0.78 5.60
N LEU A 181 -3.57 -0.20 6.50
CA LEU A 181 -3.59 -0.53 7.91
C LEU A 181 -4.07 -1.98 8.14
N GLY A 182 -5.12 -2.42 7.45
CA GLY A 182 -5.66 -3.77 7.60
C GLY A 182 -4.62 -4.86 7.32
N TYR A 183 -3.77 -4.67 6.31
CA TYR A 183 -2.63 -5.55 6.05
C TYR A 183 -1.53 -5.37 7.11
N CYS A 184 -1.19 -4.14 7.48
CA CYS A 184 -0.08 -3.83 8.38
C CYS A 184 -0.32 -4.30 9.83
N MET A 185 -1.58 -4.42 10.26
CA MET A 185 -1.95 -4.92 11.59
C MET A 185 -1.73 -6.43 11.77
N ARG A 186 -1.46 -7.16 10.71
CA ARG A 186 -1.11 -8.58 10.82
C ARG A 186 0.28 -8.76 11.43
N SER A 187 0.41 -9.71 12.31
CA SER A 187 1.68 -9.98 13.04
C SER A 187 2.83 -10.47 12.14
N ASP A 188 2.50 -10.95 10.94
CA ASP A 188 3.47 -11.44 9.95
C ASP A 188 3.84 -10.38 8.90
N VAL A 189 3.30 -9.14 8.99
CA VAL A 189 3.54 -8.05 8.05
C VAL A 189 4.32 -6.92 8.72
N GLY A 190 5.49 -6.61 8.19
CA GLY A 190 6.35 -5.53 8.70
C GLY A 190 6.15 -4.18 8.01
N ALA A 191 5.77 -4.18 6.73
CA ALA A 191 5.52 -2.97 5.96
C ALA A 191 4.55 -3.25 4.82
N VAL A 192 3.79 -2.23 4.42
CA VAL A 192 2.84 -2.29 3.30
C VAL A 192 3.05 -1.08 2.41
N GLY A 193 3.08 -1.27 1.10
CA GLY A 193 3.17 -0.20 0.10
C GLY A 193 1.96 -0.19 -0.82
N ALA A 194 1.56 1.00 -1.24
CA ALA A 194 0.49 1.18 -2.21
C ALA A 194 0.99 1.09 -3.66
N ARG A 195 0.12 0.70 -4.58
CA ARG A 195 0.34 0.93 -5.99
C ARG A 195 0.19 2.43 -6.27
N MET A 196 1.15 3.02 -7.01
CA MET A 196 1.19 4.45 -7.27
C MET A 196 1.15 4.74 -8.77
N TYR A 197 0.62 5.92 -9.10
CA TYR A 197 0.50 6.41 -10.48
C TYR A 197 1.12 7.78 -10.61
N TYR A 198 1.62 8.10 -11.78
CA TYR A 198 1.95 9.45 -12.18
C TYR A 198 0.68 10.25 -12.51
N GLU A 199 0.83 11.56 -12.63
CA GLU A 199 -0.26 12.49 -12.93
C GLU A 199 -0.93 12.23 -14.31
N ASP A 200 -0.17 11.64 -15.23
CA ASP A 200 -0.65 11.20 -16.56
C ASP A 200 -1.35 9.82 -16.53
N ASP A 201 -1.64 9.30 -15.35
CA ASP A 201 -2.30 8.01 -15.12
C ASP A 201 -1.48 6.79 -15.56
N THR A 202 -0.17 6.94 -15.72
CA THR A 202 0.74 5.80 -15.88
C THR A 202 1.22 5.28 -14.52
N ILE A 203 1.66 4.03 -14.48
CA ILE A 203 2.14 3.39 -13.26
C ILE A 203 3.50 3.99 -12.85
N GLN A 204 3.59 4.52 -11.63
CA GLN A 204 4.85 4.91 -11.01
C GLN A 204 5.46 3.72 -10.26
N HIS A 205 4.63 2.99 -9.51
CA HIS A 205 5.06 1.87 -8.67
C HIS A 205 3.97 0.79 -8.61
N ALA A 206 4.38 -0.45 -8.87
CA ALA A 206 3.53 -1.64 -8.72
C ALA A 206 4.37 -2.82 -8.23
N GLY A 207 5.21 -2.57 -7.23
CA GLY A 207 6.15 -3.52 -6.64
C GLY A 207 7.60 -3.26 -7.03
N VAL A 208 8.50 -3.83 -6.23
CA VAL A 208 9.95 -3.73 -6.40
C VAL A 208 10.54 -5.11 -6.56
N VAL A 209 11.48 -5.27 -7.50
CA VAL A 209 12.25 -6.51 -7.66
C VAL A 209 13.71 -6.25 -7.29
N ILE A 210 14.19 -6.99 -6.30
CA ILE A 210 15.60 -6.96 -5.87
C ILE A 210 16.49 -7.51 -7.01
N GLY A 211 17.60 -6.82 -7.29
CA GLY A 211 18.53 -7.15 -8.36
C GLY A 211 18.17 -6.59 -9.73
N PHE A 212 16.95 -6.09 -9.94
CA PHE A 212 16.56 -5.43 -11.17
C PHE A 212 17.19 -4.03 -11.23
N GLY A 213 17.82 -3.69 -12.37
CA GLY A 213 18.49 -2.40 -12.53
C GLY A 213 19.75 -2.20 -11.68
N GLY A 214 20.29 -3.28 -11.08
CA GLY A 214 21.53 -3.29 -10.29
C GLY A 214 21.31 -3.54 -8.81
N ILE A 215 20.42 -2.81 -8.14
CA ILE A 215 20.13 -2.98 -6.70
C ILE A 215 18.67 -3.42 -6.52
N ALA A 216 17.74 -2.61 -6.98
CA ALA A 216 16.30 -2.87 -6.95
C ALA A 216 15.61 -1.93 -7.95
N GLY A 217 14.56 -2.39 -8.59
CA GLY A 217 13.82 -1.58 -9.56
C GLY A 217 12.33 -1.76 -9.45
N HIS A 218 11.60 -0.70 -9.80
CA HIS A 218 10.14 -0.72 -9.85
C HIS A 218 9.64 -1.51 -11.06
N CYS A 219 8.58 -2.28 -10.83
CA CYS A 219 7.92 -3.03 -11.89
C CYS A 219 6.91 -2.14 -12.63
N PHE A 220 6.81 -2.37 -13.94
CA PHE A 220 5.77 -1.81 -14.81
C PHE A 220 5.71 -0.28 -14.88
N VAL A 221 6.81 0.41 -14.57
CA VAL A 221 6.91 1.88 -14.65
C VAL A 221 6.51 2.37 -16.05
N LEU A 222 5.74 3.47 -16.10
CA LEU A 222 5.20 4.09 -17.30
C LEU A 222 4.21 3.23 -18.11
N GLN A 223 3.81 2.07 -17.60
CA GLN A 223 2.72 1.33 -18.22
C GLN A 223 1.37 1.98 -17.90
N PRO A 224 0.36 1.87 -18.78
CA PRO A 224 -0.98 2.40 -18.51
C PRO A 224 -1.58 1.84 -17.22
N ARG A 225 -2.39 2.63 -16.52
CA ARG A 225 -3.09 2.24 -15.27
C ARG A 225 -3.81 0.91 -15.35
N GLY A 226 -4.44 0.59 -16.51
CA GLY A 226 -5.14 -0.66 -16.74
C GLY A 226 -4.25 -1.89 -16.91
N THR A 227 -2.90 -1.74 -16.89
CA THR A 227 -1.99 -2.87 -16.96
C THR A 227 -2.15 -3.74 -15.74
N THR A 228 -2.33 -5.05 -15.96
CA THR A 228 -2.57 -6.04 -14.89
C THR A 228 -1.34 -6.89 -14.57
N GLY A 229 -0.31 -6.83 -15.43
CA GLY A 229 0.90 -7.63 -15.31
C GLY A 229 0.70 -9.10 -15.69
N TYR A 230 1.74 -9.89 -15.52
CA TYR A 230 1.68 -11.34 -15.78
C TYR A 230 0.68 -12.01 -14.83
N CYS A 231 -0.29 -12.72 -15.40
CA CYS A 231 -1.38 -13.36 -14.65
C CYS A 231 -2.08 -12.42 -13.66
N HIS A 232 -2.29 -11.17 -14.04
CA HIS A 232 -2.95 -10.13 -13.24
C HIS A 232 -2.29 -9.82 -11.88
N ARG A 233 -1.00 -10.15 -11.71
CA ARG A 233 -0.34 -10.08 -10.40
C ARG A 233 -0.29 -8.69 -9.79
N ILE A 234 -0.14 -7.63 -10.59
CA ILE A 234 0.04 -6.28 -10.06
C ILE A 234 -1.27 -5.59 -9.64
N ILE A 235 -2.40 -6.24 -9.77
CA ILE A 235 -3.70 -5.77 -9.25
C ILE A 235 -4.16 -6.55 -8.01
N CYS A 236 -3.35 -7.47 -7.53
CA CYS A 236 -3.55 -8.22 -6.29
C CYS A 236 -2.53 -7.78 -5.25
N ALA A 237 -2.91 -7.89 -3.96
CA ALA A 237 -1.92 -7.80 -2.90
C ALA A 237 -0.90 -8.93 -3.04
N GLN A 238 0.38 -8.63 -2.84
CA GLN A 238 1.49 -9.56 -3.00
C GLN A 238 2.54 -9.35 -1.93
N ASP A 239 3.19 -10.44 -1.55
CA ASP A 239 4.38 -10.39 -0.73
C ASP A 239 5.59 -10.08 -1.62
N TYR A 240 6.41 -9.14 -1.17
CA TYR A 240 7.70 -8.80 -1.74
C TYR A 240 8.76 -8.92 -0.65
N SER A 241 9.84 -9.60 -0.98
CA SER A 241 10.98 -9.81 -0.09
C SER A 241 12.26 -9.23 -0.69
#